data_1996357a67ed207fc54f2e335a4f7f79
#
_entry.id   1996357a67ed207fc54f2e335a4f7f79
#
_cell.length_a   1.000
_cell.length_b   1.000
_cell.length_c   1.000
_cell.angle_alpha   90.00
_cell.angle_beta   90.00
_cell.angle_gamma   90.00
#
_symmetry.space_group_name_H-M   'P 1'
#
loop_
_entity.id
_entity.type
_entity.pdbx_description
1 polymer ?
#
loop_
_entity_poly.entity_id
_entity_poly.type
_entity_poly.pdbx_seq_one_letter_code
_entity_poly.pdbx_strand_id
1 'polypeptide(L)'
;SNSDIEEIIMEEQLIYIIMFFSIVLSALCSMLEATLLSTPLSYITGLEEQGVKGAARLKKLKQDADRPISAILCLNTIANTVGASIVGSLVYEVYGDALVGVFSTIFTLAILFFAEIIPKTIGTNYWRSLAIPASAIINGMIFITYPLVWVLEKFTKLISSRADQV
;
A
#
# COMPACT_ATOMS: atom_id res chain seq x y z
N SER A 1 -15.61 -33.26 17.31
CA SER A 1 -14.95 -33.22 18.62
C SER A 1 -14.75 -31.78 19.08
N ASN A 2 -14.40 -31.54 20.36
CA ASN A 2 -14.10 -30.16 20.81
C ASN A 2 -12.94 -29.53 20.05
N SER A 3 -11.97 -30.35 19.66
CA SER A 3 -10.81 -29.88 18.86
C SER A 3 -11.22 -29.33 17.48
N ASP A 4 -12.20 -29.94 16.83
CA ASP A 4 -12.66 -29.49 15.50
C ASP A 4 -13.41 -28.15 15.59
N ILE A 5 -14.15 -27.95 16.69
CA ILE A 5 -14.85 -26.69 16.94
C ILE A 5 -13.86 -25.57 17.24
N GLU A 6 -12.82 -25.84 18.03
CA GLU A 6 -11.75 -24.86 18.31
C GLU A 6 -10.96 -24.47 17.05
N GLU A 7 -10.70 -25.42 16.17
CA GLU A 7 -10.04 -25.18 14.90
C GLU A 7 -10.87 -24.27 13.98
N ILE A 8 -12.17 -24.54 13.83
CA ILE A 8 -13.09 -23.71 13.03
C ILE A 8 -13.18 -22.30 13.57
N ILE A 9 -13.29 -22.12 14.90
CA ILE A 9 -13.33 -20.79 15.52
C ILE A 9 -12.04 -20.02 15.28
N MET A 10 -10.90 -20.70 15.34
CA MET A 10 -9.59 -20.09 15.10
C MET A 10 -9.45 -19.64 13.62
N GLU A 11 -9.88 -20.47 12.68
CA GLU A 11 -9.88 -20.13 11.25
C GLU A 11 -10.79 -18.95 10.94
N GLU A 12 -11.98 -18.90 11.54
CA GLU A 12 -12.91 -17.79 11.40
C GLU A 12 -12.30 -16.47 11.90
N GLN A 13 -11.67 -16.47 13.07
CA GLN A 13 -10.97 -15.31 13.59
C GLN A 13 -9.82 -14.89 12.67
N LEU A 14 -9.09 -15.84 12.09
CA LEU A 14 -7.99 -15.57 11.17
C LEU A 14 -8.46 -14.88 9.89
N ILE A 15 -9.64 -15.25 9.37
CA ILE A 15 -10.27 -14.56 8.23
C ILE A 15 -10.39 -13.05 8.49
N TYR A 16 -11.00 -12.68 9.62
CA TYR A 16 -11.20 -11.27 9.96
C TYR A 16 -9.91 -10.51 10.24
N ILE A 17 -8.95 -11.15 10.89
CA ILE A 17 -7.63 -10.57 11.17
C ILE A 17 -6.89 -10.28 9.86
N ILE A 18 -6.86 -11.21 8.93
CA ILE A 18 -6.19 -11.03 7.64
C ILE A 18 -6.87 -9.96 6.79
N MET A 19 -8.20 -9.94 6.77
CA MET A 19 -8.97 -8.89 6.09
C MET A 19 -8.62 -7.51 6.65
N PHE A 20 -8.59 -7.37 7.97
CA PHE A 20 -8.28 -6.12 8.66
C PHE A 20 -6.85 -5.64 8.34
N PHE A 21 -5.86 -6.50 8.48
CA PHE A 21 -4.47 -6.15 8.18
C PHE A 21 -4.26 -5.79 6.71
N SER A 22 -4.90 -6.50 5.79
CA SER A 22 -4.84 -6.19 4.36
C SER A 22 -5.41 -4.80 4.06
N ILE A 23 -6.56 -4.48 4.64
CA ILE A 23 -7.21 -3.17 4.46
C ILE A 23 -6.34 -2.06 5.06
N VAL A 24 -5.82 -2.24 6.27
CA VAL A 24 -4.97 -1.24 6.93
C VAL A 24 -3.68 -0.98 6.15
N LEU A 25 -3.00 -2.02 5.70
CA LEU A 25 -1.77 -1.88 4.92
C LEU A 25 -2.05 -1.23 3.55
N SER A 26 -3.11 -1.63 2.88
CA SER A 26 -3.53 -1.02 1.62
C SER A 26 -3.94 0.45 1.80
N ALA A 27 -4.66 0.77 2.87
CA ALA A 27 -5.02 2.14 3.23
C ALA A 27 -3.79 3.02 3.46
N LEU A 28 -2.81 2.51 4.19
CA LEU A 28 -1.55 3.20 4.42
C LEU A 28 -0.82 3.49 3.10
N CYS A 29 -0.71 2.50 2.22
CA CYS A 29 -0.10 2.66 0.90
C CYS A 29 -0.80 3.75 0.07
N SER A 30 -2.12 3.73 0.01
CA SER A 30 -2.92 4.72 -0.73
C SER A 30 -2.76 6.13 -0.18
N MET A 31 -2.75 6.28 1.15
CA MET A 31 -2.58 7.57 1.81
C MET A 31 -1.18 8.13 1.57
N LEU A 32 -0.14 7.32 1.67
CA LEU A 32 1.24 7.73 1.43
C LEU A 32 1.47 8.16 -0.02
N GLU A 33 0.92 7.42 -0.97
CA GLU A 33 0.98 7.78 -2.40
C GLU A 33 0.31 9.12 -2.65
N ALA A 34 -0.91 9.31 -2.19
CA ALA A 34 -1.64 10.56 -2.36
C ALA A 34 -0.93 11.73 -1.69
N THR A 35 -0.37 11.54 -0.51
CA THR A 35 0.40 12.55 0.21
C THR A 35 1.64 12.98 -0.58
N LEU A 36 2.43 12.03 -1.06
CA LEU A 36 3.64 12.31 -1.83
C LEU A 36 3.32 13.07 -3.12
N LEU A 37 2.31 12.61 -3.87
CA LEU A 37 1.93 13.24 -5.13
C LEU A 37 1.31 14.63 -4.94
N SER A 38 0.61 14.86 -3.84
CA SER A 38 -0.04 16.14 -3.54
C SER A 38 0.91 17.19 -2.98
N THR A 39 2.07 16.80 -2.46
CA THR A 39 3.05 17.72 -1.86
C THR A 39 3.85 18.43 -2.94
N PRO A 40 3.75 19.76 -3.10
CA PRO A 40 4.52 20.49 -4.10
C PRO A 40 6.01 20.56 -3.74
N LEU A 41 6.87 20.52 -4.76
CA LEU A 41 8.31 20.63 -4.56
C LEU A 41 8.71 21.99 -3.96
N SER A 42 8.00 23.06 -4.31
CA SER A 42 8.22 24.40 -3.74
C SER A 42 8.01 24.43 -2.22
N TYR A 43 6.99 23.74 -1.72
CA TYR A 43 6.75 23.60 -0.28
C TYR A 43 7.89 22.84 0.41
N ILE A 44 8.36 21.75 -0.19
CA ILE A 44 9.45 20.94 0.34
C ILE A 44 10.75 21.75 0.39
N THR A 45 11.05 22.50 -0.65
CA THR A 45 12.23 23.40 -0.71
C THR A 45 12.16 24.45 0.40
N GLY A 46 11.00 25.04 0.64
CA GLY A 46 10.79 25.97 1.76
C GLY A 46 11.05 25.33 3.13
N LEU A 47 10.62 24.10 3.34
CA LEU A 47 10.90 23.35 4.57
C LEU A 47 12.40 23.07 4.74
N GLU A 48 13.09 22.74 3.66
CA GLU A 48 14.54 22.49 3.68
C GLU A 48 15.32 23.77 4.04
N GLU A 49 14.95 24.92 3.46
CA GLU A 49 15.54 26.21 3.78
C GLU A 49 15.33 26.63 5.23
N GLN A 50 14.20 26.25 5.83
CA GLN A 50 13.89 26.47 7.24
C GLN A 50 14.61 25.47 8.18
N GLY A 51 15.35 24.52 7.65
CA GLY A 51 16.05 23.50 8.43
C GLY A 51 15.15 22.45 9.05
N VAL A 52 13.96 22.22 8.51
CA VAL A 52 13.04 21.22 9.02
C VAL A 52 13.60 19.82 8.86
N LYS A 53 13.62 19.06 9.95
CA LYS A 53 14.13 17.68 9.95
C LYS A 53 13.26 16.78 9.06
N GLY A 54 13.91 16.06 8.16
CA GLY A 54 13.24 15.18 7.21
C GLY A 54 12.89 15.82 5.87
N ALA A 55 13.03 17.14 5.72
CA ALA A 55 12.74 17.86 4.47
C ALA A 55 13.63 17.40 3.32
N ALA A 56 14.92 17.17 3.56
CA ALA A 56 15.85 16.67 2.56
C ALA A 56 15.47 15.26 2.07
N ARG A 57 15.04 14.38 2.96
CA ARG A 57 14.54 13.04 2.64
C ARG A 57 13.29 13.11 1.77
N LEU A 58 12.33 13.94 2.15
CA LEU A 58 11.09 14.18 1.40
C LEU A 58 11.39 14.74 0.00
N LYS A 59 12.32 15.69 -0.11
CA LYS A 59 12.76 16.27 -1.38
C LYS A 59 13.32 15.20 -2.32
N LYS A 60 14.18 14.34 -1.82
CA LYS A 60 14.77 13.24 -2.58
C LYS A 60 13.69 12.29 -3.11
N LEU A 61 12.71 11.91 -2.28
CA LEU A 61 11.59 11.06 -2.69
C LEU A 61 10.72 11.74 -3.76
N LYS A 62 10.47 13.03 -3.63
CA LYS A 62 9.65 13.77 -4.59
C LYS A 62 10.35 13.95 -5.94
N GLN A 63 11.66 14.17 -5.94
CA GLN A 63 12.45 14.36 -7.17
C GLN A 63 12.63 13.08 -7.97
N ASP A 64 12.72 11.94 -7.31
CA ASP A 64 12.77 10.60 -7.93
C ASP A 64 11.57 9.79 -7.45
N ALA A 65 10.39 10.22 -7.88
CA ALA A 65 9.12 9.66 -7.42
C ALA A 65 8.85 8.23 -7.90
N ASP A 66 9.50 7.77 -8.96
CA ASP A 66 9.29 6.42 -9.50
C ASP A 66 9.63 5.33 -8.50
N ARG A 67 10.70 5.50 -7.74
CA ARG A 67 11.13 4.54 -6.71
C ARG A 67 10.14 4.42 -5.55
N PRO A 68 9.73 5.50 -4.87
CA PRO A 68 8.73 5.42 -3.80
C PRO A 68 7.38 4.93 -4.30
N ILE A 69 6.92 5.35 -5.47
CA ILE A 69 5.66 4.89 -6.05
C ILE A 69 5.71 3.39 -6.33
N SER A 70 6.81 2.88 -6.90
CA SER A 70 7.00 1.45 -7.13
C SER A 70 6.99 0.63 -5.84
N ALA A 71 7.64 1.13 -4.79
CA ALA A 71 7.65 0.47 -3.47
C ALA A 71 6.24 0.40 -2.87
N ILE A 72 5.49 1.50 -2.91
CA ILE A 72 4.11 1.57 -2.45
C ILE A 72 3.22 0.62 -3.25
N LEU A 73 3.35 0.62 -4.58
CA LEU A 73 2.59 -0.25 -5.46
C LEU A 73 2.85 -1.74 -5.16
N CYS A 74 4.12 -2.12 -4.96
CA CYS A 74 4.50 -3.49 -4.61
C CYS A 74 3.81 -3.94 -3.32
N LEU A 75 3.92 -3.16 -2.26
CA LEU A 75 3.32 -3.50 -0.97
C LEU A 75 1.80 -3.53 -1.02
N ASN A 76 1.19 -2.58 -1.72
CA ASN A 76 -0.25 -2.52 -1.89
C ASN A 76 -0.78 -3.75 -2.66
N THR A 77 -0.12 -4.10 -3.76
CA THR A 77 -0.48 -5.26 -4.57
C THR A 77 -0.31 -6.56 -3.78
N ILE A 78 0.79 -6.73 -3.06
CA ILE A 78 1.02 -7.90 -2.21
C ILE A 78 -0.05 -8.00 -1.12
N ALA A 79 -0.34 -6.90 -0.42
CA ALA A 79 -1.36 -6.88 0.63
C ALA A 79 -2.73 -7.32 0.11
N ASN A 80 -3.17 -6.78 -1.02
CA ASN A 80 -4.47 -7.07 -1.60
C ASN A 80 -4.54 -8.47 -2.20
N THR A 81 -3.51 -8.88 -2.95
CA THR A 81 -3.51 -10.18 -3.66
C THR A 81 -3.32 -11.33 -2.69
N VAL A 82 -2.32 -11.27 -1.82
CA VAL A 82 -2.06 -12.32 -0.82
C VAL A 82 -3.19 -12.36 0.21
N GLY A 83 -3.65 -11.21 0.67
CA GLY A 83 -4.78 -11.12 1.60
C GLY A 83 -6.04 -11.74 1.03
N ALA A 84 -6.43 -11.40 -0.20
CA ALA A 84 -7.61 -11.98 -0.86
C ALA A 84 -7.48 -13.48 -1.09
N SER A 85 -6.29 -13.94 -1.46
CA SER A 85 -6.02 -15.37 -1.68
C SER A 85 -6.16 -16.19 -0.40
N ILE A 86 -5.58 -15.71 0.70
CA ILE A 86 -5.67 -16.40 2.01
C ILE A 86 -7.11 -16.37 2.53
N VAL A 87 -7.78 -15.23 2.47
CA VAL A 87 -9.18 -15.08 2.89
C VAL A 87 -10.08 -16.00 2.08
N GLY A 88 -9.92 -16.04 0.77
CA GLY A 88 -10.70 -16.93 -0.10
C GLY A 88 -10.53 -18.41 0.26
N SER A 89 -9.31 -18.84 0.52
CA SER A 89 -9.00 -20.20 0.95
C SER A 89 -9.63 -20.56 2.30
N LEU A 90 -9.49 -19.67 3.29
CA LEU A 90 -10.07 -19.88 4.62
C LEU A 90 -11.60 -19.88 4.61
N VAL A 91 -12.22 -18.98 3.85
CA VAL A 91 -13.67 -18.93 3.69
C VAL A 91 -14.19 -20.21 3.05
N TYR A 92 -13.48 -20.73 2.06
CA TYR A 92 -13.83 -22.01 1.45
C TYR A 92 -13.82 -23.16 2.46
N GLU A 93 -12.78 -23.22 3.30
CA GLU A 93 -12.66 -24.26 4.33
C GLU A 93 -13.73 -24.16 5.42
N VAL A 94 -14.04 -22.95 5.89
CA VAL A 94 -14.99 -22.72 7.00
C VAL A 94 -16.46 -22.74 6.53
N TYR A 95 -16.76 -22.07 5.42
CA TYR A 95 -18.13 -21.80 4.98
C TYR A 95 -18.52 -22.49 3.67
N GLY A 96 -17.56 -23.07 2.95
CA GLY A 96 -17.78 -23.70 1.65
C GLY A 96 -17.75 -22.74 0.47
N ASP A 97 -17.89 -23.30 -0.72
CA ASP A 97 -17.72 -22.62 -2.00
C ASP A 97 -18.71 -21.45 -2.21
N ALA A 98 -19.95 -21.64 -1.80
CA ALA A 98 -21.01 -20.65 -2.04
C ALA A 98 -20.74 -19.27 -1.41
N LEU A 99 -20.06 -19.23 -0.27
CA LEU A 99 -19.77 -17.99 0.44
C LEU A 99 -18.45 -17.30 0.01
N VAL A 100 -17.60 -17.97 -0.75
CA VAL A 100 -16.36 -17.36 -1.29
C VAL A 100 -16.69 -16.12 -2.13
N GLY A 101 -17.67 -16.20 -3.00
CA GLY A 101 -18.10 -15.06 -3.82
C GLY A 101 -18.64 -13.91 -3.00
N VAL A 102 -19.41 -14.17 -1.96
CA VAL A 102 -19.96 -13.15 -1.05
C VAL A 102 -18.85 -12.44 -0.29
N PHE A 103 -17.94 -13.19 0.34
CA PHE A 103 -16.80 -12.61 1.06
C PHE A 103 -15.87 -11.83 0.13
N SER A 104 -15.59 -12.33 -1.06
CA SER A 104 -14.76 -11.65 -2.05
C SER A 104 -15.37 -10.33 -2.48
N THR A 105 -16.67 -10.27 -2.68
CA THR A 105 -17.39 -9.04 -3.03
C THR A 105 -17.34 -8.04 -1.89
N ILE A 106 -17.64 -8.45 -0.67
CA ILE A 106 -17.59 -7.59 0.52
C ILE A 106 -16.17 -7.07 0.74
N PHE A 107 -15.17 -7.95 0.62
CA PHE A 107 -13.76 -7.57 0.79
C PHE A 107 -13.29 -6.57 -0.27
N THR A 108 -13.67 -6.78 -1.52
CA THR A 108 -13.38 -5.85 -2.63
C THR A 108 -13.99 -4.47 -2.37
N LEU A 109 -15.26 -4.41 -1.96
CA LEU A 109 -15.93 -3.14 -1.64
C LEU A 109 -15.30 -2.47 -0.41
N ALA A 110 -14.92 -3.24 0.60
CA ALA A 110 -14.22 -2.72 1.77
C ALA A 110 -12.85 -2.13 1.41
N ILE A 111 -12.08 -2.80 0.56
CA ILE A 111 -10.80 -2.29 0.04
C ILE A 111 -11.02 -1.00 -0.74
N LEU A 112 -11.98 -0.98 -1.66
CA LEU A 112 -12.28 0.21 -2.47
C LEU A 112 -12.61 1.42 -1.60
N PHE A 113 -13.46 1.25 -0.61
CA PHE A 113 -13.93 2.35 0.23
C PHE A 113 -12.92 2.74 1.32
N PHE A 114 -12.48 1.78 2.14
CA PHE A 114 -11.62 2.03 3.29
C PHE A 114 -10.13 2.06 2.99
N ALA A 115 -9.69 1.43 1.91
CA ALA A 115 -8.28 1.35 1.57
C ALA A 115 -7.87 2.19 0.35
N GLU A 116 -8.80 2.63 -0.47
CA GLU A 116 -8.53 3.45 -1.66
C GLU A 116 -9.14 4.85 -1.55
N ILE A 117 -10.46 4.96 -1.49
CA ILE A 117 -11.15 6.26 -1.57
C ILE A 117 -10.87 7.14 -0.36
N ILE A 118 -11.13 6.67 0.84
CA ILE A 118 -10.93 7.45 2.08
C ILE A 118 -9.45 7.80 2.31
N PRO A 119 -8.49 6.86 2.25
CA PRO A 119 -7.09 7.18 2.46
C PRO A 119 -6.51 8.16 1.44
N LYS A 120 -6.86 8.03 0.17
CA LYS A 120 -6.44 8.98 -0.87
C LYS A 120 -6.99 10.37 -0.63
N THR A 121 -8.24 10.47 -0.23
CA THR A 121 -8.86 11.75 0.14
C THR A 121 -8.15 12.39 1.33
N ILE A 122 -7.82 11.62 2.35
CA ILE A 122 -7.05 12.11 3.51
C ILE A 122 -5.65 12.58 3.08
N GLY A 123 -4.93 11.78 2.31
CA GLY A 123 -3.59 12.13 1.83
C GLY A 123 -3.58 13.39 0.97
N THR A 124 -4.56 13.55 0.11
CA THR A 124 -4.71 14.73 -0.76
C THR A 124 -5.06 15.99 0.04
N ASN A 125 -5.91 15.90 1.05
CA ASN A 125 -6.37 17.07 1.81
C ASN A 125 -5.44 17.44 2.96
N TYR A 126 -4.75 16.48 3.57
CA TYR A 126 -3.89 16.69 4.75
C TYR A 126 -2.40 16.49 4.44
N TRP A 127 -1.99 16.67 3.19
CA TRP A 127 -0.61 16.42 2.78
C TRP A 127 0.42 17.27 3.55
N ARG A 128 0.08 18.49 3.97
CA ARG A 128 0.98 19.34 4.74
C ARG A 128 1.40 18.70 6.07
N SER A 129 0.44 18.14 6.79
CA SER A 129 0.70 17.48 8.07
C SER A 129 1.35 16.10 7.89
N LEU A 130 1.05 15.41 6.79
CA LEU A 130 1.45 14.03 6.57
C LEU A 130 2.77 13.89 5.82
N ALA A 131 3.24 14.93 5.12
CA ALA A 131 4.38 14.84 4.20
C ALA A 131 5.67 14.35 4.88
N ILE A 132 6.06 14.93 6.00
CA ILE A 132 7.29 14.53 6.71
C ILE A 132 7.18 13.11 7.31
N PRO A 133 6.12 12.76 8.08
CA PRO A 133 5.93 11.38 8.52
C PRO A 133 5.85 10.37 7.37
N ALA A 134 5.16 10.73 6.29
CA ALA A 134 5.06 9.89 5.09
C ALA A 134 6.43 9.57 4.49
N SER A 135 7.33 10.54 4.43
CA SER A 135 8.68 10.33 3.90
C SER A 135 9.47 9.28 4.68
N ALA A 136 9.32 9.24 6.00
CA ALA A 136 9.96 8.24 6.84
C ALA A 136 9.42 6.83 6.57
N ILE A 137 8.10 6.69 6.49
CA ILE A 137 7.44 5.41 6.24
C ILE A 137 7.76 4.91 4.83
N ILE A 138 7.69 5.78 3.82
CA ILE A 138 8.02 5.42 2.42
C ILE A 138 9.48 4.96 2.30
N ASN A 139 10.40 5.62 2.99
CA ASN A 139 11.80 5.19 3.02
C ASN A 139 11.97 3.76 3.58
N GLY A 140 11.23 3.43 4.63
CA GLY A 140 11.17 2.07 5.17
C GLY A 140 10.59 1.06 4.17
N MET A 141 9.54 1.45 3.45
CA MET A 141 8.95 0.62 2.40
C MET A 141 9.93 0.35 1.25
N ILE A 142 10.67 1.36 0.81
CA ILE A 142 11.72 1.22 -0.21
C ILE A 142 12.78 0.22 0.24
N PHE A 143 13.21 0.31 1.49
CA PHE A 143 14.20 -0.61 2.06
C PHE A 143 13.71 -2.06 2.06
N ILE A 144 12.47 -2.31 2.50
CA ILE A 144 11.87 -3.64 2.56
C ILE A 144 11.66 -4.23 1.16
N THR A 145 11.24 -3.42 0.19
CA THR A 145 10.93 -3.83 -1.18
C THR A 145 12.09 -3.67 -2.14
N TYR A 146 13.27 -3.34 -1.67
CA TYR A 146 14.43 -2.98 -2.51
C TYR A 146 14.73 -3.97 -3.63
N PRO A 147 14.81 -5.29 -3.40
CA PRO A 147 15.10 -6.24 -4.48
C PRO A 147 14.05 -6.21 -5.59
N LEU A 148 12.79 -6.13 -5.21
CA LEU A 148 11.67 -6.13 -6.15
C LEU A 148 11.58 -4.81 -6.93
N VAL A 149 11.75 -3.69 -6.26
CA VAL A 149 11.77 -2.35 -6.88
C VAL A 149 12.94 -2.22 -7.85
N TRP A 150 14.11 -2.77 -7.52
CA TRP A 150 15.27 -2.77 -8.40
C TRP A 150 14.99 -3.51 -9.72
N VAL A 151 14.32 -4.66 -9.66
CA VAL A 151 13.90 -5.40 -10.86
C VAL A 151 12.92 -4.59 -11.69
N LEU A 152 11.92 -3.99 -11.06
CA LEU A 152 10.91 -3.17 -11.73
C LEU A 152 11.52 -1.94 -12.40
N GLU A 153 12.45 -1.25 -11.73
CA GLU A 153 13.18 -0.11 -12.30
C GLU A 153 13.98 -0.49 -13.55
N LYS A 154 14.59 -1.67 -13.58
CA LYS A 154 15.30 -2.15 -14.77
C LYS A 154 14.36 -2.31 -15.96
N PHE A 155 13.18 -2.89 -15.76
CA PHE A 155 12.17 -3.01 -16.81
C PHE A 155 11.66 -1.66 -17.27
N THR A 156 11.40 -0.76 -16.36
CA THR A 156 10.93 0.61 -16.66
C THR A 156 11.95 1.37 -17.50
N LYS A 157 13.23 1.31 -17.14
CA LYS A 157 14.33 1.94 -17.89
C LYS A 157 14.47 1.34 -19.29
N LEU A 158 14.30 0.04 -19.45
CA LEU A 158 14.35 -0.62 -20.74
C LEU A 158 13.23 -0.13 -21.67
N ILE A 159 12.03 0.04 -21.14
CA ILE A 159 10.88 0.56 -21.88
C ILE A 159 11.10 2.02 -22.27
N SER A 160 11.57 2.87 -21.34
CA SER A 160 11.84 4.28 -21.59
C SER A 160 12.93 4.48 -22.64
N SER A 161 14.03 3.71 -22.59
CA SER A 161 15.10 3.81 -23.56
C SER A 161 14.66 3.42 -24.98
N ARG A 162 13.69 2.51 -25.10
CA ARG A 162 13.11 2.15 -26.41
C ARG A 162 12.16 3.22 -26.93
N ALA A 163 11.42 3.89 -26.04
CA ALA A 163 10.53 4.98 -26.43
C ALA A 163 11.30 6.19 -26.97
N ASP A 164 12.49 6.47 -26.43
CA ASP A 164 13.36 7.55 -26.91
C ASP A 164 14.00 7.26 -28.28
N GLN A 165 13.89 6.04 -28.79
CA GLN A 165 14.42 5.63 -30.09
C GLN A 165 13.37 5.63 -31.22
N VAL A 166 12.11 5.94 -30.90
CA VAL A 166 10.98 6.03 -31.83
C VAL A 166 10.57 7.47 -32.07
#